data_a090c80839b4a76dfb27d3b39ccfbd03
#
_entry.id   a090c80839b4a76dfb27d3b39ccfbd03
#
_cell.length_a   1.000
_cell.length_b   1.000
_cell.length_c   1.000
_cell.angle_alpha   90.00
_cell.angle_beta   90.00
_cell.angle_gamma   90.00
#
_symmetry.space_group_name_H-M   'P 1'
#
loop_
_entity.id
_entity.type
_entity.pdbx_description
1 polymer ?
#
loop_
_entity_poly.entity_id
_entity_poly.type
_entity_poly.pdbx_seq_one_letter_code
_entity_poly.pdbx_strand_id
1 'polypeptide(L)'
;MDLIKWPFLKQSWGMEVVRSEGPYLYTKEGQKILDAAGGAIVSNIGYGREEVAEAVKKATKNNSYVLPPFLTPERESLLDELREHWLPPHLTRIHLSSGGSEANESAIKLAIQYQASRGKPEKNVILTRTLSYHGTTLNMSGISGHAARKRGLESYVPKAPMVETPYPLRCPLGSFHPDSKDYYLNNLNSHF
;
A
#
# COMPACT_ATOMS: atom_id res chain seq x y z
N MET A 1 -10.21 26.68 -13.90
CA MET A 1 -11.14 25.99 -13.00
C MET A 1 -10.46 24.68 -12.55
N ASP A 2 -9.99 24.59 -11.31
CA ASP A 2 -9.36 23.36 -10.82
C ASP A 2 -10.44 22.29 -10.64
N LEU A 3 -10.60 21.43 -11.64
CA LEU A 3 -11.57 20.34 -11.63
C LEU A 3 -11.15 19.17 -10.73
N ILE A 4 -9.87 19.10 -10.37
CA ILE A 4 -9.32 18.04 -9.53
C ILE A 4 -8.72 18.67 -8.28
N LYS A 5 -9.34 18.37 -7.11
CA LYS A 5 -8.77 18.71 -5.81
C LYS A 5 -8.40 17.44 -5.08
N TRP A 6 -7.13 17.34 -4.70
CA TRP A 6 -6.68 16.31 -3.79
C TRP A 6 -6.94 16.73 -2.35
N PRO A 7 -7.68 15.95 -1.55
CA PRO A 7 -8.11 16.36 -0.21
C PRO A 7 -6.97 16.72 0.75
N PHE A 8 -5.76 16.23 0.49
CA PHE A 8 -4.58 16.43 1.34
C PHE A 8 -3.59 17.46 0.79
N LEU A 9 -3.82 18.00 -0.39
CA LEU A 9 -3.00 19.07 -0.95
C LEU A 9 -3.69 20.42 -0.74
N LYS A 10 -2.98 21.33 -0.10
CA LYS A 10 -3.49 22.70 0.10
C LYS A 10 -3.56 23.48 -1.22
N GLN A 11 -2.73 23.11 -2.17
CA GLN A 11 -2.55 23.81 -3.43
C GLN A 11 -2.18 22.82 -4.53
N SER A 12 -2.74 22.95 -5.73
CA SER A 12 -2.26 22.19 -6.87
C SER A 12 -0.88 22.74 -7.27
N TRP A 13 -0.03 21.88 -7.80
CA TRP A 13 1.29 22.32 -8.26
C TRP A 13 1.23 23.13 -9.55
N GLY A 14 0.05 23.19 -10.19
CA GLY A 14 -0.20 23.98 -11.40
C GLY A 14 0.60 23.53 -12.64
N MET A 15 1.35 22.42 -12.53
CA MET A 15 2.15 21.87 -13.62
C MET A 15 1.36 20.86 -14.44
N GLU A 16 1.38 21.02 -15.76
CA GLU A 16 0.80 20.08 -16.70
C GLU A 16 1.91 19.17 -17.25
N VAL A 17 1.90 17.88 -16.90
CA VAL A 17 2.83 16.89 -17.43
C VAL A 17 2.26 16.36 -18.74
N VAL A 18 2.99 16.53 -19.83
CA VAL A 18 2.58 16.13 -21.19
C VAL A 18 3.25 14.86 -21.68
N ARG A 19 4.38 14.48 -21.10
CA ARG A 19 5.15 13.28 -21.44
C ARG A 19 5.97 12.81 -20.25
N SER A 20 6.23 11.53 -20.19
CA SER A 20 7.17 10.93 -19.24
C SER A 20 8.01 9.87 -19.93
N GLU A 21 9.30 9.73 -19.51
CA GLU A 21 10.25 8.80 -20.12
C GLU A 21 11.37 8.47 -19.15
N GLY A 22 11.67 7.20 -18.97
CA GLY A 22 12.63 6.75 -17.96
C GLY A 22 12.26 7.32 -16.59
N PRO A 23 13.18 7.99 -15.87
CA PRO A 23 12.87 8.60 -14.57
C PRO A 23 12.39 10.06 -14.67
N TYR A 24 12.02 10.55 -15.85
CA TYR A 24 11.73 11.97 -16.05
C TYR A 24 10.30 12.25 -16.46
N LEU A 25 9.78 13.35 -15.93
CA LEU A 25 8.53 13.99 -16.35
C LEU A 25 8.84 15.25 -17.17
N TYR A 26 8.05 15.52 -18.19
CA TYR A 26 8.20 16.70 -19.04
C TYR A 26 6.91 17.52 -18.99
N THR A 27 7.03 18.79 -18.62
CA THR A 27 5.88 19.69 -18.51
C THR A 27 5.59 20.38 -19.85
N LYS A 28 4.40 20.94 -19.95
CA LYS A 28 3.96 21.73 -21.08
C LYS A 28 4.85 22.96 -21.32
N GLU A 29 5.41 23.51 -20.25
CA GLU A 29 6.33 24.64 -20.26
C GLU A 29 7.77 24.24 -20.64
N GLY A 30 8.00 22.97 -20.99
CA GLY A 30 9.30 22.45 -21.41
C GLY A 30 10.26 22.09 -20.28
N GLN A 31 9.80 22.06 -19.05
CA GLN A 31 10.64 21.65 -17.92
C GLN A 31 10.85 20.12 -17.93
N LYS A 32 12.06 19.70 -17.61
CA LYS A 32 12.42 18.29 -17.37
C LYS A 32 12.61 18.08 -15.87
N ILE A 33 11.76 17.26 -15.27
CA ILE A 33 11.74 17.01 -13.83
C ILE A 33 12.14 15.56 -13.57
N LEU A 34 13.12 15.34 -12.68
CA LEU A 34 13.44 14.00 -12.18
C LEU A 34 12.36 13.57 -11.17
N ASP A 35 11.67 12.48 -11.47
CA ASP A 35 10.74 11.86 -10.52
C ASP A 35 11.51 10.92 -9.57
N ALA A 36 12.09 11.49 -8.53
CA ALA A 36 12.79 10.74 -7.50
C ALA A 36 11.87 9.92 -6.59
N ALA A 37 10.56 10.08 -6.71
CA ALA A 37 9.55 9.32 -5.96
C ALA A 37 8.99 8.12 -6.75
N GLY A 38 9.38 7.95 -8.02
CA GLY A 38 8.91 6.87 -8.87
C GLY A 38 7.38 6.77 -8.96
N GLY A 39 6.68 7.91 -9.15
CA GLY A 39 5.22 7.94 -9.16
C GLY A 39 4.59 7.46 -7.85
N ALA A 40 5.15 7.83 -6.70
CA ALA A 40 4.80 7.30 -5.39
C ALA A 40 5.04 5.77 -5.27
N ILE A 41 6.22 5.34 -5.74
CA ILE A 41 6.72 3.95 -5.66
C ILE A 41 5.94 2.98 -6.60
N VAL A 42 5.32 3.50 -7.64
CA VAL A 42 4.52 2.71 -8.61
C VAL A 42 5.26 2.53 -9.94
N SER A 43 6.09 3.51 -10.34
CA SER A 43 6.79 3.52 -11.64
C SER A 43 8.27 3.17 -11.52
N ASN A 44 8.61 2.17 -10.69
CA ASN A 44 10.00 1.79 -10.39
C ASN A 44 10.78 1.30 -11.61
N ILE A 45 10.10 0.78 -12.63
CA ILE A 45 10.69 0.36 -13.89
C ILE A 45 10.93 1.54 -14.86
N GLY A 46 10.53 2.75 -14.50
CA GLY A 46 10.55 3.93 -15.35
C GLY A 46 9.30 4.08 -16.23
N TYR A 47 9.18 5.26 -16.80
CA TYR A 47 8.07 5.63 -17.69
C TYR A 47 8.39 5.30 -19.15
N GLY A 48 7.34 5.17 -19.97
CA GLY A 48 7.46 5.07 -21.44
C GLY A 48 8.09 3.74 -21.91
N ARG A 49 7.93 2.66 -21.16
CA ARG A 49 8.46 1.34 -21.50
C ARG A 49 7.62 0.71 -22.61
N GLU A 50 8.18 0.62 -23.82
CA GLU A 50 7.50 0.09 -25.01
C GLU A 50 7.12 -1.39 -24.85
N GLU A 51 7.99 -2.19 -24.25
CA GLU A 51 7.73 -3.60 -23.99
C GLU A 51 6.53 -3.83 -23.06
N VAL A 52 6.30 -2.92 -22.11
CA VAL A 52 5.12 -2.95 -21.21
C VAL A 52 3.87 -2.57 -22.01
N ALA A 53 3.95 -1.53 -22.81
CA ALA A 53 2.82 -1.07 -23.65
C ALA A 53 2.37 -2.17 -24.63
N GLU A 54 3.30 -2.84 -25.31
CA GLU A 54 2.97 -3.93 -26.23
C GLU A 54 2.42 -5.17 -25.49
N ALA A 55 2.93 -5.50 -24.30
CA ALA A 55 2.39 -6.57 -23.49
C ALA A 55 0.93 -6.30 -23.06
N VAL A 56 0.65 -5.06 -22.59
CA VAL A 56 -0.70 -4.63 -22.24
C VAL A 56 -1.65 -4.66 -23.43
N LYS A 57 -1.20 -4.15 -24.57
CA LYS A 57 -1.96 -4.16 -25.83
C LYS A 57 -2.31 -5.58 -26.26
N LYS A 58 -1.35 -6.52 -26.21
CA LYS A 58 -1.55 -7.93 -26.54
C LYS A 58 -2.57 -8.57 -25.59
N ALA A 59 -2.38 -8.40 -24.28
CA ALA A 59 -3.27 -8.96 -23.27
C ALA A 59 -4.71 -8.44 -23.43
N THR A 60 -4.89 -7.12 -23.61
CA THR A 60 -6.20 -6.50 -23.77
C THR A 60 -6.91 -6.93 -25.06
N LYS A 61 -6.17 -7.18 -26.16
CA LYS A 61 -6.75 -7.73 -27.39
C LYS A 61 -7.29 -9.15 -27.20
N ASN A 62 -6.61 -9.96 -26.39
CA ASN A 62 -7.02 -11.33 -26.12
C ASN A 62 -8.20 -11.40 -25.15
N ASN A 63 -8.03 -10.75 -24.00
CA ASN A 63 -9.00 -10.80 -22.90
C ASN A 63 -9.04 -9.44 -22.19
N SER A 64 -10.02 -8.59 -22.51
CA SER A 64 -10.16 -7.29 -21.85
C SER A 64 -10.54 -7.43 -20.37
N TYR A 65 -11.35 -8.42 -20.05
CA TYR A 65 -11.75 -8.76 -18.69
C TYR A 65 -12.21 -10.22 -18.61
N VAL A 66 -11.72 -10.92 -17.60
CA VAL A 66 -12.15 -12.30 -17.27
C VAL A 66 -12.34 -12.38 -15.75
N LEU A 67 -13.47 -12.95 -15.33
CA LEU A 67 -13.78 -13.12 -13.89
C LEU A 67 -12.64 -13.83 -13.14
N PRO A 68 -12.38 -13.47 -11.87
CA PRO A 68 -11.29 -14.03 -11.09
C PRO A 68 -11.20 -15.56 -11.02
N PRO A 69 -12.32 -16.33 -11.01
CA PRO A 69 -12.26 -17.80 -11.01
C PRO A 69 -11.65 -18.43 -12.28
N PHE A 70 -11.61 -17.68 -13.38
CA PHE A 70 -11.02 -18.19 -14.61
C PHE A 70 -9.56 -17.82 -14.68
N LEU A 71 -8.73 -18.73 -15.17
CA LEU A 71 -7.33 -18.50 -15.46
C LEU A 71 -7.16 -17.93 -16.86
N THR A 72 -6.16 -17.08 -17.03
CA THR A 72 -5.68 -16.63 -18.34
C THR A 72 -4.17 -16.87 -18.41
N PRO A 73 -3.60 -17.02 -19.62
CA PRO A 73 -2.16 -17.22 -19.77
C PRO A 73 -1.33 -16.13 -19.06
N GLU A 74 -1.80 -14.89 -19.08
CA GLU A 74 -1.11 -13.77 -18.42
C GLU A 74 -1.14 -13.90 -16.89
N ARG A 75 -2.29 -14.37 -16.32
CA ARG A 75 -2.36 -14.65 -14.88
C ARG A 75 -1.48 -15.80 -14.46
N GLU A 76 -1.51 -16.90 -15.22
CA GLU A 76 -0.67 -18.08 -14.94
C GLU A 76 0.80 -17.70 -14.95
N SER A 77 1.26 -17.01 -16.00
CA SER A 77 2.64 -16.54 -16.12
C SER A 77 3.06 -15.65 -14.95
N LEU A 78 2.19 -14.71 -14.52
CA LEU A 78 2.47 -13.87 -13.35
C LEU A 78 2.56 -14.69 -12.06
N LEU A 79 1.66 -15.64 -11.86
CA LEU A 79 1.63 -16.46 -10.65
C LEU A 79 2.86 -17.37 -10.56
N ASP A 80 3.31 -17.90 -11.67
CA ASP A 80 4.51 -18.75 -11.75
C ASP A 80 5.76 -17.92 -11.47
N GLU A 81 5.91 -16.76 -12.09
CA GLU A 81 7.02 -15.82 -11.81
C GLU A 81 7.08 -15.43 -10.33
N LEU A 82 5.94 -15.13 -9.73
CA LEU A 82 5.86 -14.76 -8.30
C LEU A 82 6.26 -15.94 -7.39
N ARG A 83 5.84 -17.16 -7.72
CA ARG A 83 6.18 -18.37 -6.93
C ARG A 83 7.65 -18.73 -7.04
N GLU A 84 8.21 -18.64 -8.24
CA GLU A 84 9.58 -19.07 -8.49
C GLU A 84 10.62 -18.10 -7.94
N HIS A 85 10.35 -16.80 -7.99
CA HIS A 85 11.38 -15.78 -7.76
C HIS A 85 11.11 -14.82 -6.60
N TRP A 86 9.86 -14.67 -6.17
CA TRP A 86 9.50 -13.58 -5.24
C TRP A 86 8.90 -14.03 -3.92
N LEU A 87 8.21 -15.15 -3.89
CA LEU A 87 7.51 -15.60 -2.69
C LEU A 87 8.28 -16.67 -1.92
N PRO A 88 8.23 -16.62 -0.56
CA PRO A 88 8.69 -17.75 0.23
C PRO A 88 7.94 -19.05 -0.14
N PRO A 89 8.60 -20.21 -0.13
CA PRO A 89 8.01 -21.48 -0.60
C PRO A 89 6.70 -21.89 0.10
N HIS A 90 6.47 -21.42 1.33
CA HIS A 90 5.23 -21.71 2.08
C HIS A 90 4.04 -20.83 1.67
N LEU A 91 4.25 -19.74 0.93
CA LEU A 91 3.19 -18.88 0.42
C LEU A 91 2.76 -19.32 -0.97
N THR A 92 1.87 -20.30 -1.02
CA THR A 92 1.46 -20.98 -2.27
C THR A 92 0.21 -20.40 -2.92
N ARG A 93 -0.53 -19.53 -2.23
CA ARG A 93 -1.77 -18.94 -2.71
C ARG A 93 -1.65 -17.43 -2.79
N ILE A 94 -2.10 -16.87 -3.90
CA ILE A 94 -2.01 -15.44 -4.20
C ILE A 94 -3.41 -14.92 -4.45
N HIS A 95 -3.77 -13.81 -3.80
CA HIS A 95 -4.98 -13.05 -4.06
C HIS A 95 -4.61 -11.76 -4.79
N LEU A 96 -5.15 -11.57 -5.99
CA LEU A 96 -4.96 -10.35 -6.79
C LEU A 96 -6.11 -9.36 -6.51
N SER A 97 -5.77 -8.10 -6.35
CA SER A 97 -6.71 -6.99 -6.13
C SER A 97 -6.30 -5.77 -6.93
N SER A 98 -7.18 -4.76 -7.02
CA SER A 98 -6.93 -3.55 -7.82
C SER A 98 -5.95 -2.58 -7.15
N GLY A 99 -5.64 -2.76 -5.88
CA GLY A 99 -4.70 -1.89 -5.15
C GLY A 99 -4.42 -2.35 -3.73
N GLY A 100 -3.43 -1.72 -3.10
CA GLY A 100 -2.95 -2.07 -1.75
C GLY A 100 -4.01 -1.93 -0.66
N SER A 101 -4.92 -0.95 -0.77
CA SER A 101 -6.03 -0.80 0.18
C SER A 101 -6.96 -2.00 0.15
N GLU A 102 -7.34 -2.45 -1.04
CA GLU A 102 -8.21 -3.63 -1.22
C GLU A 102 -7.51 -4.93 -0.81
N ALA A 103 -6.21 -5.04 -1.09
CA ALA A 103 -5.41 -6.18 -0.65
C ALA A 103 -5.40 -6.29 0.89
N ASN A 104 -5.18 -5.19 1.59
CA ASN A 104 -5.20 -5.14 3.05
C ASN A 104 -6.59 -5.40 3.63
N GLU A 105 -7.66 -4.84 3.03
CA GLU A 105 -9.04 -5.16 3.41
C GLU A 105 -9.32 -6.66 3.30
N SER A 106 -8.90 -7.28 2.20
CA SER A 106 -9.06 -8.71 1.97
C SER A 106 -8.26 -9.55 2.96
N ALA A 107 -7.03 -9.14 3.28
CA ALA A 107 -6.19 -9.84 4.25
C ALA A 107 -6.80 -9.82 5.66
N ILE A 108 -7.33 -8.67 6.10
CA ILE A 108 -8.00 -8.52 7.40
C ILE A 108 -9.27 -9.38 7.44
N LYS A 109 -10.10 -9.31 6.41
CA LYS A 109 -11.31 -10.15 6.31
C LYS A 109 -10.97 -11.63 6.41
N LEU A 110 -9.96 -12.06 5.66
CA LEU A 110 -9.50 -13.45 5.68
C LEU A 110 -8.98 -13.85 7.07
N ALA A 111 -8.19 -13.01 7.73
CA ALA A 111 -7.67 -13.29 9.07
C ALA A 111 -8.79 -13.46 10.10
N ILE A 112 -9.80 -12.60 10.10
CA ILE A 112 -10.95 -12.66 10.99
C ILE A 112 -11.78 -13.92 10.71
N GLN A 113 -12.10 -14.18 9.43
CA GLN A 113 -12.85 -15.37 9.03
C GLN A 113 -12.12 -16.68 9.38
N TYR A 114 -10.81 -16.69 9.19
CA TYR A 114 -9.97 -17.84 9.58
C TYR A 114 -10.04 -18.11 11.08
N GLN A 115 -9.94 -17.08 11.92
CA GLN A 115 -10.04 -17.27 13.37
C GLN A 115 -11.45 -17.72 13.78
N ALA A 116 -12.49 -17.14 13.20
CA ALA A 116 -13.86 -17.57 13.45
C ALA A 116 -14.11 -19.02 13.05
N SER A 117 -13.60 -19.47 11.89
CA SER A 117 -13.73 -20.86 11.43
C SER A 117 -12.99 -21.86 12.34
N ARG A 118 -12.02 -21.38 13.12
CA ARG A 118 -11.33 -22.17 14.14
C ARG A 118 -11.99 -22.14 15.54
N GLY A 119 -13.19 -21.61 15.64
CA GLY A 119 -13.91 -21.45 16.89
C GLY A 119 -13.35 -20.36 17.81
N LYS A 120 -12.67 -19.36 17.25
CA LYS A 120 -12.06 -18.23 17.96
C LYS A 120 -12.55 -16.88 17.43
N PRO A 121 -13.88 -16.63 17.39
CA PRO A 121 -14.45 -15.40 16.84
C PRO A 121 -14.06 -14.14 17.61
N GLU A 122 -13.63 -14.29 18.87
CA GLU A 122 -13.11 -13.21 19.71
C GLU A 122 -11.76 -12.66 19.23
N LYS A 123 -11.02 -13.41 18.40
CA LYS A 123 -9.76 -12.99 17.80
C LYS A 123 -10.01 -12.12 16.56
N ASN A 124 -10.56 -10.93 16.76
CA ASN A 124 -10.94 -9.99 15.70
C ASN A 124 -10.29 -8.59 15.85
N VAL A 125 -9.41 -8.43 16.81
CA VAL A 125 -8.67 -7.19 17.04
C VAL A 125 -7.46 -7.13 16.11
N ILE A 126 -7.33 -6.02 15.39
CA ILE A 126 -6.18 -5.71 14.54
C ILE A 126 -5.28 -4.73 15.28
N LEU A 127 -4.12 -5.19 15.69
CA LEU A 127 -3.08 -4.36 16.28
C LEU A 127 -2.28 -3.68 15.16
N THR A 128 -2.05 -2.39 15.26
CA THR A 128 -1.29 -1.62 14.28
C THR A 128 -0.21 -0.76 14.95
N ARG A 129 0.52 0.01 14.18
CA ARG A 129 1.58 0.88 14.68
C ARG A 129 1.28 2.35 14.43
N THR A 130 1.75 3.20 15.33
CA THR A 130 1.86 4.64 15.03
C THR A 130 2.75 4.86 13.81
N LEU A 131 2.59 5.95 13.07
CA LEU A 131 3.35 6.28 11.86
C LEU A 131 3.29 5.21 10.76
N SER A 132 2.20 4.45 10.70
CA SER A 132 1.99 3.43 9.66
C SER A 132 0.99 3.91 8.60
N TYR A 133 1.11 3.34 7.40
CA TYR A 133 0.18 3.56 6.29
C TYR A 133 -0.28 2.23 5.73
N HIS A 134 -1.59 2.01 5.67
CA HIS A 134 -2.19 0.76 5.21
C HIS A 134 -3.15 0.93 4.02
N GLY A 135 -3.47 2.16 3.65
CA GLY A 135 -4.36 2.46 2.53
C GLY A 135 -5.24 3.68 2.78
N THR A 136 -6.15 3.93 1.85
CA THR A 136 -7.00 5.14 1.80
C THR A 136 -8.49 4.86 1.96
N THR A 137 -8.93 3.60 2.04
CA THR A 137 -10.31 3.28 2.42
C THR A 137 -10.57 3.71 3.86
N LEU A 138 -11.83 3.86 4.26
CA LEU A 138 -12.16 4.29 5.61
C LEU A 138 -11.59 3.34 6.66
N ASN A 139 -11.69 2.03 6.43
CA ASN A 139 -11.14 1.06 7.35
C ASN A 139 -9.61 1.12 7.40
N MET A 140 -8.94 1.15 6.26
CA MET A 140 -7.48 1.28 6.20
C MET A 140 -7.00 2.62 6.78
N SER A 141 -7.73 3.69 6.60
CA SER A 141 -7.45 4.98 7.24
C SER A 141 -7.56 4.88 8.77
N GLY A 142 -8.55 4.15 9.27
CA GLY A 142 -8.75 3.93 10.70
C GLY A 142 -7.58 3.23 11.37
N ILE A 143 -7.09 2.15 10.77
CA ILE A 143 -5.97 1.36 11.28
C ILE A 143 -4.59 1.94 10.93
N SER A 144 -4.50 2.93 10.03
CA SER A 144 -3.24 3.64 9.75
C SER A 144 -2.88 4.58 10.89
N GLY A 145 -1.60 4.67 11.24
CA GLY A 145 -1.06 5.59 12.25
C GLY A 145 -0.82 7.02 11.76
N HIS A 146 -1.26 7.37 10.55
CA HIS A 146 -0.97 8.65 9.91
C HIS A 146 -2.03 9.71 10.26
N ALA A 147 -1.87 10.41 11.38
CA ALA A 147 -2.84 11.35 11.92
C ALA A 147 -3.32 12.42 10.90
N ALA A 148 -2.40 12.98 10.11
CA ALA A 148 -2.75 14.01 9.13
C ALA A 148 -3.75 13.54 8.06
N ARG A 149 -3.73 12.24 7.73
CA ARG A 149 -4.66 11.64 6.74
C ARG A 149 -6.03 11.31 7.32
N LYS A 150 -6.17 11.34 8.65
CA LYS A 150 -7.44 11.09 9.35
C LYS A 150 -8.18 12.39 9.75
N ARG A 151 -7.55 13.55 9.53
CA ARG A 151 -8.13 14.84 9.92
C ARG A 151 -9.54 15.01 9.37
N GLY A 152 -10.51 15.20 10.27
CA GLY A 152 -11.93 15.32 9.94
C GLY A 152 -12.67 14.00 9.74
N LEU A 153 -11.99 12.86 9.88
CA LEU A 153 -12.59 11.52 9.79
C LEU A 153 -12.54 10.76 11.11
N GLU A 154 -12.00 11.33 12.17
CA GLU A 154 -11.64 10.66 13.42
C GLU A 154 -12.84 10.00 14.12
N SER A 155 -14.03 10.59 13.96
CA SER A 155 -15.29 10.04 14.51
C SER A 155 -15.92 8.94 13.65
N TYR A 156 -15.48 8.80 12.41
CA TYR A 156 -16.09 7.92 11.41
C TYR A 156 -15.31 6.66 11.12
N VAL A 157 -13.99 6.72 11.25
CA VAL A 157 -13.11 5.57 10.97
C VAL A 157 -13.01 4.61 12.15
N PRO A 158 -12.81 3.32 11.92
CA PRO A 158 -12.60 2.35 12.99
C PRO A 158 -11.40 2.74 13.85
N LYS A 159 -11.51 2.49 15.16
CA LYS A 159 -10.40 2.64 16.10
C LYS A 159 -9.72 1.30 16.29
N ALA A 160 -8.41 1.24 16.09
CA ALA A 160 -7.58 0.09 16.36
C ALA A 160 -6.56 0.42 17.45
N PRO A 161 -6.22 -0.52 18.34
CA PRO A 161 -5.11 -0.34 19.25
C PRO A 161 -3.81 -0.17 18.46
N MET A 162 -2.96 0.76 18.93
CA MET A 162 -1.72 1.11 18.25
C MET A 162 -0.54 1.01 19.20
N VAL A 163 0.46 0.26 18.80
CA VAL A 163 1.77 0.24 19.46
C VAL A 163 2.66 1.33 18.87
N GLU A 164 3.63 1.78 19.64
CA GLU A 164 4.61 2.73 19.17
C GLU A 164 5.48 2.14 18.06
N THR A 165 5.71 2.94 17.02
CA THR A 165 6.64 2.54 15.95
C THR A 165 8.07 2.56 16.49
N PRO A 166 8.83 1.46 16.39
CA PRO A 166 10.23 1.47 16.74
C PRO A 166 11.00 2.48 15.90
N TYR A 167 11.47 3.54 16.55
CA TYR A 167 12.22 4.63 15.91
C TYR A 167 13.41 5.05 16.78
N PRO A 168 14.52 4.30 16.75
CA PRO A 168 15.65 4.52 17.64
C PRO A 168 16.22 5.93 17.59
N LEU A 169 16.25 6.56 16.42
CA LEU A 169 16.72 7.95 16.25
C LEU A 169 15.91 8.96 17.09
N ARG A 170 14.62 8.68 17.33
CA ARG A 170 13.72 9.53 18.11
C ARG A 170 13.03 8.73 19.22
N CYS A 171 13.80 7.86 19.86
CA CYS A 171 13.30 7.12 21.01
C CYS A 171 12.98 8.09 22.16
N PRO A 172 11.86 7.91 22.89
CA PRO A 172 11.54 8.73 24.07
C PRO A 172 12.60 8.72 25.17
N LEU A 173 13.42 7.67 25.25
CA LEU A 173 14.55 7.56 26.18
C LEU A 173 15.79 8.34 25.73
N GLY A 174 15.81 8.84 24.51
CA GLY A 174 16.94 9.52 23.87
C GLY A 174 17.33 8.86 22.54
N SER A 175 18.00 9.63 21.67
CA SER A 175 18.44 9.16 20.35
C SER A 175 19.39 7.98 20.48
N PHE A 176 19.06 6.86 19.82
CA PHE A 176 19.82 5.61 19.85
C PHE A 176 20.11 5.08 21.27
N HIS A 177 19.20 5.31 22.21
CA HIS A 177 19.37 4.84 23.59
C HIS A 177 19.54 3.31 23.62
N PRO A 178 20.49 2.77 24.44
CA PRO A 178 20.77 1.34 24.51
C PRO A 178 19.52 0.49 24.86
N ASP A 179 18.67 1.00 25.74
CA ASP A 179 17.46 0.30 26.18
C ASP A 179 16.23 0.54 25.25
N SER A 180 16.41 1.16 24.09
CA SER A 180 15.32 1.45 23.16
C SER A 180 14.57 0.19 22.72
N LYS A 181 15.26 -0.93 22.56
CA LYS A 181 14.64 -2.23 22.24
C LYS A 181 13.65 -2.64 23.33
N ASP A 182 14.05 -2.59 24.58
CA ASP A 182 13.20 -3.01 25.70
C ASP A 182 12.04 -2.06 25.93
N TYR A 183 12.24 -0.78 25.71
CA TYR A 183 11.18 0.22 25.71
C TYR A 183 10.06 -0.16 24.72
N TYR A 184 10.39 -0.42 23.47
CA TYR A 184 9.38 -0.77 22.44
C TYR A 184 8.77 -2.15 22.66
N LEU A 185 9.52 -3.11 23.17
CA LEU A 185 8.97 -4.42 23.56
C LEU A 185 7.97 -4.31 24.70
N ASN A 186 8.27 -3.50 25.72
CA ASN A 186 7.34 -3.26 26.83
C ASN A 186 6.08 -2.53 26.36
N ASN A 187 6.19 -1.57 25.45
CA ASN A 187 5.03 -0.94 24.83
C ASN A 187 4.17 -1.95 24.06
N LEU A 188 4.77 -2.87 23.30
CA LEU A 188 4.03 -3.93 22.63
C LEU A 188 3.33 -4.84 23.66
N ASN A 189 4.06 -5.29 24.68
CA ASN A 189 3.53 -6.22 25.69
C ASN A 189 2.39 -5.64 26.53
N SER A 190 2.33 -4.30 26.66
CA SER A 190 1.23 -3.64 27.40
C SER A 190 -0.13 -3.72 26.71
N HIS A 191 -0.20 -4.25 25.49
CA HIS A 191 -1.42 -4.44 24.72
C HIS A 191 -1.96 -5.88 24.76
N PHE A 192 -1.26 -6.77 25.46
CA PHE A 192 -1.65 -8.18 25.69
C PHE A 192 -1.86 -8.46 27.17
#